data_e1edde5bce3355664b5cbabcbf77aa24
#
_entry.id   e1edde5bce3355664b5cbabcbf77aa24
#
_cell.length_a   1.000
_cell.length_b   1.000
_cell.length_c   1.000
_cell.angle_alpha   90.00
_cell.angle_beta   90.00
_cell.angle_gamma   90.00
#
_symmetry.space_group_name_H-M   'P 1'
#
loop_
_entity.id
_entity.type
_entity.pdbx_description
1 polymer ?
#
loop_
_entity_poly.entity_id
_entity_poly.type
_entity_poly.pdbx_seq_one_letter_code
_entity_poly.pdbx_strand_id
1 'polypeptide(L)'
;ICYGQQLDNAGFEQWENVGSSDEEPIEWSSTKTSDNSSLNALAPQVISRTSDAHSGNYAAKLTNLNVPFVNIVANGIITNGIIHTTTNPQDSYVYTDVNSSAHNQPFTAYPDSIVGWYKYAPQGNDIGNIQVLIHGSYGQLPVDASTSIIALADFDFSANSNWTRFSTPFNYYPTINNPAYILCNISAGDSTQAVANSELIIDDLELVYSTTSSMSL
;
A
#
# COMPACT_ATOMS: atom_id res chain seq x y z
N ILE A 1 15.66 -6.75 22.69
CA ILE A 1 14.47 -6.81 21.82
C ILE A 1 15.00 -6.80 20.40
N CYS A 2 14.87 -7.93 19.69
CA CYS A 2 15.23 -7.99 18.28
C CYS A 2 14.05 -7.41 17.51
N TYR A 3 14.17 -6.18 17.03
CA TYR A 3 13.19 -5.63 16.13
C TYR A 3 13.39 -6.31 14.77
N GLY A 4 12.36 -6.99 14.25
CA GLY A 4 12.35 -7.49 12.87
C GLY A 4 12.36 -6.34 11.86
N GLN A 5 12.63 -6.64 10.58
CA GLN A 5 12.51 -5.65 9.50
C GLN A 5 11.11 -5.04 9.50
N GLN A 6 11.00 -3.76 9.16
CA GLN A 6 9.74 -3.02 9.07
C GLN A 6 9.59 -2.42 7.66
N LEU A 7 8.40 -1.96 7.32
CA LEU A 7 8.19 -1.12 6.14
C LEU A 7 8.89 0.23 6.33
N ASP A 8 9.50 0.73 5.27
CA ASP A 8 10.13 2.04 5.29
C ASP A 8 9.07 3.14 5.34
N ASN A 9 9.33 4.21 6.11
CA ASN A 9 8.41 5.33 6.36
C ASN A 9 6.95 4.91 6.66
N ALA A 10 6.78 3.87 7.45
CA ALA A 10 5.50 3.21 7.76
C ALA A 10 4.52 4.07 8.58
N GLY A 11 5.00 5.13 9.21
CA GLY A 11 4.20 6.17 9.90
C GLY A 11 3.98 7.42 9.05
N PHE A 12 4.33 7.40 7.76
CA PHE A 12 4.09 8.49 6.80
C PHE A 12 4.54 9.88 7.26
N GLU A 13 5.62 9.96 8.04
CA GLU A 13 6.13 11.22 8.59
C GLU A 13 7.03 11.99 7.60
N GLN A 14 7.62 11.31 6.62
CA GLN A 14 8.54 11.90 5.66
C GLN A 14 7.88 12.03 4.29
N TRP A 15 7.90 13.23 3.74
CA TRP A 15 7.23 13.57 2.48
C TRP A 15 8.17 14.31 1.55
N GLU A 16 8.03 14.09 0.26
CA GLU A 16 8.72 14.83 -0.78
C GLU A 16 7.75 15.66 -1.61
N ASN A 17 8.28 16.62 -2.38
CA ASN A 17 7.50 17.54 -3.22
C ASN A 17 6.35 18.24 -2.49
N VAL A 18 6.52 18.53 -1.21
CA VAL A 18 5.49 19.05 -0.30
C VAL A 18 4.82 20.30 -0.87
N GLY A 19 3.47 20.26 -0.95
CA GLY A 19 2.65 21.36 -1.45
C GLY A 19 2.55 21.45 -2.98
N SER A 20 3.14 20.50 -3.71
CA SER A 20 2.99 20.38 -5.16
C SER A 20 1.89 19.37 -5.52
N SER A 21 1.58 19.27 -6.83
CA SER A 21 0.67 18.24 -7.35
C SER A 21 1.27 16.83 -7.35
N ASP A 22 2.54 16.71 -6.99
CA ASP A 22 3.31 15.46 -7.00
C ASP A 22 3.84 15.15 -5.57
N GLU A 23 3.14 15.64 -4.54
CA GLU A 23 3.46 15.37 -3.14
C GLU A 23 3.22 13.88 -2.83
N GLU A 24 4.27 13.19 -2.37
CA GLU A 24 4.20 11.76 -2.00
C GLU A 24 4.99 11.50 -0.71
N PRO A 25 4.66 10.46 0.06
CA PRO A 25 5.53 10.03 1.15
C PRO A 25 6.81 9.41 0.57
N ILE A 26 7.97 9.73 1.14
CA ILE A 26 9.25 9.11 0.77
C ILE A 26 9.13 7.58 0.89
N GLU A 27 9.71 6.83 -0.05
CA GLU A 27 9.65 5.36 -0.19
C GLU A 27 8.27 4.80 -0.59
N TRP A 28 7.35 5.66 -1.01
CA TRP A 28 6.02 5.27 -1.48
C TRP A 28 5.68 5.98 -2.79
N SER A 29 4.92 5.32 -3.64
CA SER A 29 4.55 5.77 -4.98
C SER A 29 3.04 5.82 -5.16
N SER A 30 2.56 6.71 -6.03
CA SER A 30 1.16 6.83 -6.43
C SER A 30 0.98 6.73 -7.94
N THR A 31 -0.22 7.06 -8.43
CA THR A 31 -0.46 7.22 -9.86
C THR A 31 0.34 8.35 -10.51
N LYS A 32 0.94 9.26 -9.72
CA LYS A 32 1.80 10.34 -10.21
C LYS A 32 3.19 9.87 -10.59
N THR A 33 3.65 8.79 -9.99
CA THR A 33 4.98 8.18 -10.20
C THR A 33 4.90 6.79 -10.83
N SER A 34 3.78 6.48 -11.51
CA SER A 34 3.58 5.21 -12.21
C SER A 34 4.56 5.03 -13.38
N ASP A 35 4.66 3.83 -13.90
CA ASP A 35 5.53 3.50 -15.05
C ASP A 35 5.06 4.10 -16.39
N ASN A 36 3.89 4.77 -16.42
CA ASN A 36 3.32 5.41 -17.60
C ASN A 36 3.31 6.94 -17.47
N SER A 37 4.40 7.59 -17.85
CA SER A 37 4.58 9.04 -17.73
C SER A 37 3.50 9.88 -18.42
N SER A 38 2.87 9.36 -19.50
CA SER A 38 1.78 10.06 -20.19
C SER A 38 0.51 10.11 -19.38
N LEU A 39 0.21 9.04 -18.63
CA LEU A 39 -0.95 8.97 -17.74
C LEU A 39 -0.69 9.71 -16.42
N ASN A 40 0.55 9.73 -15.92
CA ASN A 40 0.95 10.47 -14.72
C ASN A 40 0.57 11.95 -14.82
N ALA A 41 0.80 12.56 -15.99
CA ALA A 41 0.47 13.97 -16.24
C ALA A 41 -1.04 14.27 -16.19
N LEU A 42 -1.88 13.27 -16.45
CA LEU A 42 -3.35 13.38 -16.44
C LEU A 42 -3.96 12.94 -15.10
N ALA A 43 -3.24 12.17 -14.31
CA ALA A 43 -3.71 11.64 -13.04
C ALA A 43 -3.97 12.78 -12.03
N PRO A 44 -5.12 12.78 -11.33
CA PRO A 44 -5.32 13.69 -10.21
C PRO A 44 -4.41 13.33 -9.04
N GLN A 45 -4.19 14.29 -8.12
CA GLN A 45 -3.48 14.05 -6.87
C GLN A 45 -4.36 13.23 -5.91
N VAL A 46 -4.21 11.92 -5.94
CA VAL A 46 -5.04 10.98 -5.15
C VAL A 46 -4.52 10.75 -3.73
N ILE A 47 -3.32 11.26 -3.42
CA ILE A 47 -2.67 11.19 -2.12
C ILE A 47 -2.42 12.61 -1.62
N SER A 48 -2.56 12.80 -0.32
CA SER A 48 -2.14 14.02 0.36
C SER A 48 -1.69 13.71 1.79
N ARG A 49 -0.81 14.56 2.30
CA ARG A 49 -0.47 14.58 3.70
C ARG A 49 -1.59 15.20 4.51
N THR A 50 -1.90 14.60 5.68
CA THR A 50 -2.84 15.18 6.64
C THR A 50 -2.23 15.28 8.03
N SER A 51 -2.60 16.30 8.79
CA SER A 51 -2.26 16.42 10.21
C SER A 51 -3.27 15.72 11.15
N ASP A 52 -4.33 15.12 10.58
CA ASP A 52 -5.16 14.17 11.31
C ASP A 52 -4.41 12.84 11.34
N ALA A 53 -3.44 12.72 12.23
CA ALA A 53 -2.56 11.57 12.42
C ALA A 53 -2.97 10.77 13.65
N HIS A 54 -2.73 9.45 13.65
CA HIS A 54 -2.90 8.61 14.84
C HIS A 54 -1.74 8.84 15.81
N SER A 55 -0.52 8.91 15.29
CA SER A 55 0.65 9.35 16.07
C SER A 55 1.53 10.29 15.24
N GLY A 56 2.58 10.86 15.84
CA GLY A 56 3.47 11.78 15.14
C GLY A 56 2.79 13.08 14.68
N ASN A 57 3.12 13.53 13.47
CA ASN A 57 2.64 14.80 12.91
C ASN A 57 1.75 14.60 11.68
N TYR A 58 1.93 13.51 10.93
CA TYR A 58 1.29 13.30 9.64
C TYR A 58 0.81 11.88 9.47
N ALA A 59 -0.21 11.71 8.65
CA ALA A 59 -0.72 10.45 8.13
C ALA A 59 -0.91 10.56 6.61
N ALA A 60 -1.04 9.43 5.92
CA ALA A 60 -1.38 9.40 4.51
C ALA A 60 -2.90 9.39 4.32
N LYS A 61 -3.40 10.34 3.52
CA LYS A 61 -4.79 10.45 3.13
C LYS A 61 -4.92 10.11 1.64
N LEU A 62 -5.68 9.08 1.33
CA LEU A 62 -5.97 8.59 -0.01
C LEU A 62 -7.41 8.94 -0.37
N THR A 63 -7.62 9.49 -1.58
CA THR A 63 -8.96 9.91 -2.02
C THR A 63 -9.19 9.45 -3.45
N ASN A 64 -10.32 8.79 -3.71
CA ASN A 64 -10.75 8.45 -5.06
C ASN A 64 -11.24 9.70 -5.78
N LEU A 65 -10.63 10.03 -6.92
CA LEU A 65 -10.93 11.28 -7.64
C LEU A 65 -11.31 11.03 -9.09
N ASN A 66 -12.27 11.81 -9.60
CA ASN A 66 -12.58 11.81 -11.03
C ASN A 66 -11.36 12.28 -11.83
N VAL A 67 -10.98 11.54 -12.87
CA VAL A 67 -9.99 11.99 -13.83
C VAL A 67 -10.60 13.04 -14.73
N PRO A 68 -10.00 14.24 -14.86
CA PRO A 68 -10.54 15.30 -15.70
C PRO A 68 -10.75 14.85 -17.16
N PHE A 69 -11.87 15.23 -17.76
CA PHE A 69 -12.22 15.03 -19.17
C PHE A 69 -12.49 13.57 -19.59
N VAL A 70 -12.38 12.61 -18.71
CA VAL A 70 -12.70 11.20 -18.97
C VAL A 70 -13.63 10.68 -17.87
N ASN A 71 -14.47 9.70 -18.21
CA ASN A 71 -15.40 9.11 -17.23
C ASN A 71 -14.75 7.94 -16.48
N ILE A 72 -13.64 8.24 -15.78
CA ILE A 72 -12.87 7.28 -14.99
C ILE A 72 -12.65 7.88 -13.61
N VAL A 73 -12.73 7.06 -12.58
CA VAL A 73 -12.31 7.39 -11.23
C VAL A 73 -10.91 6.82 -11.02
N ALA A 74 -9.94 7.69 -10.72
CA ALA A 74 -8.63 7.27 -10.23
C ALA A 74 -8.76 6.87 -8.77
N ASN A 75 -8.32 5.66 -8.43
CA ASN A 75 -8.30 5.16 -7.07
C ASN A 75 -7.26 5.93 -6.24
N GLY A 76 -7.63 6.29 -5.01
CA GLY A 76 -6.68 6.71 -3.99
C GLY A 76 -5.79 5.52 -3.64
N ILE A 77 -4.57 5.48 -4.16
CA ILE A 77 -3.68 4.32 -4.07
C ILE A 77 -2.26 4.74 -3.72
N ILE A 78 -1.59 3.94 -2.88
CA ILE A 78 -0.19 4.10 -2.50
C ILE A 78 0.48 2.72 -2.40
N THR A 79 1.72 2.62 -2.85
CA THR A 79 2.50 1.38 -2.81
C THR A 79 3.98 1.69 -2.58
N ASN A 80 4.71 0.78 -1.92
CA ASN A 80 6.19 0.82 -1.85
C ASN A 80 6.86 0.16 -3.06
N GLY A 81 6.07 -0.23 -4.06
CA GLY A 81 6.50 -0.64 -5.40
C GLY A 81 6.21 0.46 -6.42
N ILE A 82 5.92 0.07 -7.66
CA ILE A 82 5.50 0.97 -8.73
C ILE A 82 4.16 0.52 -9.31
N ILE A 83 3.34 1.48 -9.74
CA ILE A 83 2.05 1.20 -10.36
C ILE A 83 2.25 1.05 -11.87
N HIS A 84 1.83 -0.08 -12.44
CA HIS A 84 1.59 -0.22 -13.86
C HIS A 84 0.24 0.39 -14.19
N THR A 85 0.25 1.59 -14.81
CA THR A 85 -0.99 2.32 -15.10
C THR A 85 -1.38 2.17 -16.57
N THR A 86 -2.62 1.75 -16.81
CA THR A 86 -3.22 1.65 -18.15
C THR A 86 -4.46 2.52 -18.26
N THR A 87 -4.97 2.68 -19.49
CA THR A 87 -6.25 3.42 -19.74
C THR A 87 -7.48 2.63 -19.28
N ASN A 88 -7.36 1.34 -19.06
CA ASN A 88 -8.38 0.50 -18.45
C ASN A 88 -7.96 0.14 -17.02
N PRO A 89 -8.59 0.68 -15.97
CA PRO A 89 -8.17 0.42 -14.59
C PRO A 89 -8.07 -1.06 -14.21
N GLN A 90 -8.87 -1.92 -14.84
CA GLN A 90 -8.87 -3.38 -14.58
C GLN A 90 -7.57 -4.10 -15.03
N ASP A 91 -6.79 -3.46 -15.91
CA ASP A 91 -5.52 -3.99 -16.41
C ASP A 91 -4.32 -3.39 -15.66
N SER A 92 -4.58 -2.49 -14.69
CA SER A 92 -3.55 -1.87 -13.86
C SER A 92 -3.22 -2.76 -12.66
N TYR A 93 -1.96 -2.73 -12.24
CA TYR A 93 -1.46 -3.50 -11.09
C TYR A 93 -0.28 -2.78 -10.44
N VAL A 94 0.10 -3.20 -9.25
CA VAL A 94 1.33 -2.73 -8.61
C VAL A 94 2.36 -3.85 -8.61
N TYR A 95 3.65 -3.50 -8.74
CA TYR A 95 4.72 -4.50 -8.75
C TYR A 95 6.01 -3.96 -8.14
N THR A 96 6.90 -4.87 -7.76
CA THR A 96 8.25 -4.55 -7.32
C THR A 96 9.18 -4.40 -8.51
N ASP A 97 9.73 -3.20 -8.74
CA ASP A 97 10.81 -3.01 -9.71
C ASP A 97 12.16 -3.29 -9.05
N VAL A 98 12.66 -4.49 -9.22
CA VAL A 98 13.94 -4.92 -8.63
C VAL A 98 15.15 -4.12 -9.12
N ASN A 99 15.01 -3.36 -10.21
CA ASN A 99 16.08 -2.54 -10.77
C ASN A 99 16.05 -1.08 -10.29
N SER A 100 15.01 -0.70 -9.54
CA SER A 100 14.84 0.66 -9.01
C SER A 100 14.72 0.64 -7.50
N SER A 101 15.72 1.18 -6.80
CA SER A 101 15.69 1.27 -5.34
C SER A 101 14.56 2.15 -4.79
N ALA A 102 13.97 3.02 -5.61
CA ALA A 102 12.81 3.83 -5.25
C ALA A 102 11.48 3.05 -5.30
N HIS A 103 11.50 1.85 -5.89
CA HIS A 103 10.28 1.04 -6.16
C HIS A 103 10.45 -0.41 -5.73
N ASN A 104 11.33 -0.65 -4.78
CA ASN A 104 11.46 -1.96 -4.13
C ASN A 104 11.95 -1.80 -2.69
N GLN A 105 11.53 -2.71 -1.85
CA GLN A 105 12.04 -2.82 -0.48
C GLN A 105 12.58 -4.22 -0.26
N PRO A 106 13.91 -4.41 -0.15
CA PRO A 106 14.52 -5.69 0.19
C PRO A 106 14.04 -6.20 1.55
N PHE A 107 13.61 -7.46 1.58
CA PHE A 107 13.00 -8.02 2.77
C PHE A 107 13.26 -9.51 2.88
N THR A 108 13.80 -9.94 4.03
CA THR A 108 14.19 -11.34 4.26
C THR A 108 13.60 -11.95 5.53
N ALA A 109 12.73 -11.19 6.21
CA ALA A 109 12.11 -11.62 7.45
C ALA A 109 10.77 -12.35 7.24
N TYR A 110 10.24 -12.92 8.33
CA TYR A 110 8.98 -13.69 8.36
C TYR A 110 8.08 -13.14 9.46
N PRO A 111 7.37 -12.03 9.24
CA PRO A 111 6.43 -11.48 10.20
C PRO A 111 5.18 -12.36 10.34
N ASP A 112 4.55 -12.36 11.51
CA ASP A 112 3.30 -13.07 11.74
C ASP A 112 2.09 -12.32 11.18
N SER A 113 2.10 -11.00 11.31
CA SER A 113 0.98 -10.14 10.87
C SER A 113 1.46 -8.74 10.53
N ILE A 114 0.60 -7.99 9.84
CA ILE A 114 0.69 -6.54 9.75
C ILE A 114 -0.45 -5.92 10.56
N VAL A 115 -0.14 -4.81 11.23
CA VAL A 115 -1.09 -3.98 11.96
C VAL A 115 -0.94 -2.53 11.51
N GLY A 116 -1.92 -1.71 11.82
CA GLY A 116 -1.88 -0.27 11.56
C GLY A 116 -3.16 0.39 12.05
N TRP A 117 -3.28 1.68 11.79
CA TRP A 117 -4.44 2.47 12.19
C TRP A 117 -5.05 3.17 10.99
N TYR A 118 -6.36 3.24 10.93
CA TYR A 118 -7.07 3.86 9.82
C TYR A 118 -8.36 4.57 10.24
N LYS A 119 -8.80 5.49 9.38
CA LYS A 119 -10.17 6.00 9.26
C LYS A 119 -10.63 5.78 7.84
N TYR A 120 -11.87 5.39 7.62
CA TYR A 120 -12.37 5.13 6.29
C TYR A 120 -13.80 5.66 6.08
N ALA A 121 -13.97 6.46 5.06
CA ALA A 121 -15.24 7.04 4.64
C ALA A 121 -15.56 6.64 3.19
N PRO A 122 -16.07 5.40 2.95
CA PRO A 122 -16.43 4.94 1.62
C PRO A 122 -17.64 5.70 1.08
N GLN A 123 -17.71 5.81 -0.24
CA GLN A 123 -18.91 6.23 -0.96
C GLN A 123 -19.60 5.01 -1.58
N GLY A 124 -20.93 4.95 -1.45
CA GLY A 124 -21.71 3.81 -1.98
C GLY A 124 -21.27 2.48 -1.37
N ASN A 125 -20.90 1.54 -2.23
CA ASN A 125 -20.44 0.20 -1.85
C ASN A 125 -18.92 0.04 -2.05
N ASP A 126 -18.15 1.12 -2.07
CA ASP A 126 -16.72 1.06 -2.26
C ASP A 126 -16.03 0.35 -1.08
N ILE A 127 -14.94 -0.35 -1.38
CA ILE A 127 -14.17 -1.12 -0.38
C ILE A 127 -12.70 -0.74 -0.51
N GLY A 128 -12.18 -0.06 0.50
CA GLY A 128 -10.75 0.18 0.62
C GLY A 128 -10.04 -1.07 1.17
N ASN A 129 -8.80 -1.27 0.76
CA ASN A 129 -8.06 -2.50 1.04
C ASN A 129 -6.58 -2.22 1.28
N ILE A 130 -5.94 -3.07 2.09
CA ILE A 130 -4.48 -3.19 2.17
C ILE A 130 -4.07 -4.63 1.85
N GLN A 131 -3.12 -4.79 0.94
CA GLN A 131 -2.47 -6.05 0.62
C GLN A 131 -0.97 -5.94 0.83
N VAL A 132 -0.38 -6.92 1.50
CA VAL A 132 1.07 -6.99 1.72
C VAL A 132 1.57 -8.34 1.28
N LEU A 133 2.41 -8.34 0.25
CA LEU A 133 2.99 -9.53 -0.36
C LEU A 133 4.47 -9.64 0.04
N ILE A 134 4.86 -10.78 0.61
CA ILE A 134 6.25 -11.19 0.73
C ILE A 134 6.54 -12.13 -0.44
N HIS A 135 7.59 -11.83 -1.20
CA HIS A 135 7.88 -12.56 -2.43
C HIS A 135 9.38 -12.78 -2.70
N GLY A 136 9.66 -13.65 -3.66
CA GLY A 136 11.01 -13.95 -4.14
C GLY A 136 11.46 -12.96 -5.23
N SER A 137 11.75 -13.48 -6.43
CA SER A 137 12.35 -12.71 -7.53
C SER A 137 11.41 -11.72 -8.21
N TYR A 138 10.08 -11.97 -8.20
CA TYR A 138 9.07 -11.10 -8.79
C TYR A 138 7.81 -11.10 -7.94
N GLY A 139 7.22 -9.92 -7.74
CA GLY A 139 5.97 -9.73 -7.02
C GLY A 139 5.10 -8.67 -7.65
N GLN A 140 3.80 -8.98 -7.80
CA GLN A 140 2.77 -8.03 -8.18
C GLN A 140 1.48 -8.25 -7.39
N LEU A 141 0.65 -7.23 -7.32
CA LEU A 141 -0.69 -7.23 -6.74
C LEU A 141 -1.68 -6.58 -7.73
N PRO A 142 -2.79 -7.24 -8.08
CA PRO A 142 -3.17 -8.59 -7.64
C PRO A 142 -2.17 -9.67 -8.05
N VAL A 143 -2.07 -10.72 -7.21
CA VAL A 143 -1.17 -11.86 -7.46
C VAL A 143 -1.58 -12.60 -8.72
N ASP A 144 -0.60 -12.95 -9.56
CA ASP A 144 -0.79 -13.77 -10.76
C ASP A 144 0.16 -14.98 -10.80
N ALA A 145 0.13 -15.75 -11.90
CA ALA A 145 0.94 -16.94 -12.06
C ALA A 145 2.46 -16.68 -12.14
N SER A 146 2.90 -15.45 -12.42
CA SER A 146 4.31 -15.05 -12.48
C SER A 146 4.87 -14.67 -11.11
N THR A 147 4.02 -14.40 -10.12
CA THR A 147 4.40 -13.95 -8.80
C THR A 147 5.10 -15.05 -8.00
N SER A 148 6.31 -14.78 -7.55
CA SER A 148 7.08 -15.67 -6.64
C SER A 148 6.58 -15.52 -5.21
N ILE A 149 5.29 -15.81 -4.97
CA ILE A 149 4.63 -15.60 -3.68
C ILE A 149 5.24 -16.46 -2.57
N ILE A 150 5.44 -15.87 -1.40
CA ILE A 150 5.84 -16.54 -0.16
C ILE A 150 4.78 -16.38 0.91
N ALA A 151 4.29 -15.16 1.12
CA ALA A 151 3.19 -14.88 2.03
C ALA A 151 2.36 -13.69 1.56
N LEU A 152 1.08 -13.69 1.90
CA LEU A 152 0.15 -12.60 1.61
C LEU A 152 -0.66 -12.28 2.87
N ALA A 153 -0.72 -11.01 3.23
CA ALA A 153 -1.68 -10.44 4.18
C ALA A 153 -2.65 -9.55 3.40
N ASP A 154 -3.93 -9.65 3.72
CA ASP A 154 -5.02 -8.96 3.03
C ASP A 154 -6.06 -8.50 4.05
N PHE A 155 -6.52 -7.24 3.96
CA PHE A 155 -7.52 -6.68 4.87
C PHE A 155 -8.38 -5.63 4.17
N ASP A 156 -9.70 -5.81 4.22
CA ASP A 156 -10.70 -4.86 3.74
C ASP A 156 -11.10 -3.89 4.86
N PHE A 157 -11.02 -2.59 4.59
CA PHE A 157 -11.38 -1.57 5.57
C PHE A 157 -12.89 -1.41 5.67
N SER A 158 -13.39 -1.42 6.90
CA SER A 158 -14.78 -1.08 7.21
C SER A 158 -14.93 0.41 7.51
N ALA A 159 -16.05 1.01 7.12
CA ALA A 159 -16.34 2.42 7.39
C ALA A 159 -16.17 2.76 8.88
N ASN A 160 -15.32 3.74 9.18
CA ASN A 160 -15.11 4.23 10.53
C ASN A 160 -14.54 5.66 10.52
N SER A 161 -15.19 6.55 11.25
CA SER A 161 -14.76 7.95 11.40
C SER A 161 -13.72 8.16 12.50
N ASN A 162 -13.50 7.17 13.36
CA ASN A 162 -12.49 7.22 14.42
C ASN A 162 -11.29 6.38 14.05
N TRP A 163 -10.11 6.75 14.56
CA TRP A 163 -8.93 5.92 14.44
C TRP A 163 -9.21 4.50 14.96
N THR A 164 -9.06 3.53 14.07
CA THR A 164 -9.36 2.12 14.35
C THR A 164 -8.14 1.29 14.00
N ARG A 165 -7.74 0.43 14.91
CA ARG A 165 -6.63 -0.50 14.67
C ARG A 165 -7.12 -1.67 13.83
N PHE A 166 -6.38 -2.01 12.78
CA PHE A 166 -6.53 -3.28 12.09
C PHE A 166 -5.36 -4.22 12.40
N SER A 167 -5.56 -5.49 12.16
CA SER A 167 -4.55 -6.53 12.25
C SER A 167 -4.94 -7.68 11.32
N THR A 168 -4.03 -8.07 10.44
CA THR A 168 -4.24 -9.23 9.57
C THR A 168 -2.99 -10.11 9.53
N PRO A 169 -3.13 -11.46 9.66
CA PRO A 169 -1.99 -12.36 9.63
C PRO A 169 -1.47 -12.54 8.20
N PHE A 170 -0.19 -12.89 8.08
CA PHE A 170 0.37 -13.40 6.84
C PHE A 170 0.00 -14.86 6.64
N ASN A 171 -0.61 -15.16 5.50
CA ASN A 171 -0.84 -16.51 5.03
C ASN A 171 0.39 -16.96 4.24
N TYR A 172 1.18 -17.87 4.80
CA TYR A 172 2.39 -18.41 4.18
C TYR A 172 2.06 -19.57 3.24
N TYR A 173 2.59 -19.52 2.03
CA TYR A 173 2.40 -20.55 1.00
C TYR A 173 3.59 -21.51 0.99
N PRO A 174 3.36 -22.84 0.78
CA PRO A 174 4.45 -23.79 0.61
C PRO A 174 5.30 -23.42 -0.61
N THR A 175 6.57 -23.09 -0.38
CA THR A 175 7.52 -22.73 -1.44
C THR A 175 8.94 -23.10 -1.02
N ILE A 176 9.81 -23.30 -2.01
CA ILE A 176 11.25 -23.46 -1.81
C ILE A 176 12.00 -22.11 -1.87
N ASN A 177 11.31 -21.03 -2.25
CA ASN A 177 11.89 -19.71 -2.36
C ASN A 177 12.04 -19.06 -0.97
N ASN A 178 13.08 -18.25 -0.83
CA ASN A 178 13.27 -17.39 0.35
C ASN A 178 12.72 -15.98 0.05
N PRO A 179 12.28 -15.25 1.07
CA PRO A 179 11.91 -13.84 0.93
C PRO A 179 13.08 -13.03 0.37
N ALA A 180 12.78 -12.15 -0.58
CA ALA A 180 13.73 -11.19 -1.13
C ALA A 180 13.19 -9.76 -1.06
N TYR A 181 11.88 -9.59 -1.17
CA TYR A 181 11.21 -8.29 -1.17
C TYR A 181 9.87 -8.35 -0.45
N ILE A 182 9.40 -7.16 -0.03
CA ILE A 182 8.04 -6.92 0.45
C ILE A 182 7.38 -5.86 -0.42
N LEU A 183 6.16 -6.13 -0.87
CA LEU A 183 5.32 -5.22 -1.65
C LEU A 183 4.05 -4.94 -0.87
N CYS A 184 3.81 -3.67 -0.54
CA CYS A 184 2.59 -3.21 0.10
C CYS A 184 1.79 -2.36 -0.87
N ASN A 185 0.50 -2.61 -0.96
CA ASN A 185 -0.47 -1.81 -1.70
C ASN A 185 -1.63 -1.43 -0.79
N ILE A 186 -1.99 -0.14 -0.77
CA ILE A 186 -3.10 0.39 0.01
C ILE A 186 -3.99 1.19 -0.92
N SER A 187 -5.30 0.95 -0.89
CA SER A 187 -6.26 1.64 -1.74
C SER A 187 -7.49 2.10 -0.98
N ALA A 188 -8.04 3.26 -1.36
CA ALA A 188 -9.26 3.83 -0.78
C ALA A 188 -10.54 3.28 -1.42
N GLY A 189 -10.42 2.42 -2.44
CA GLY A 189 -11.57 1.82 -3.11
C GLY A 189 -11.20 0.60 -3.95
N ASP A 190 -12.23 -0.06 -4.46
CA ASP A 190 -12.07 -1.19 -5.40
C ASP A 190 -11.38 -0.71 -6.68
N SER A 191 -10.25 -1.33 -7.02
CA SER A 191 -9.47 -0.98 -8.20
C SER A 191 -10.24 -1.11 -9.53
N THR A 192 -11.31 -1.89 -9.53
CA THR A 192 -12.14 -2.15 -10.73
C THR A 192 -13.39 -1.28 -10.81
N GLN A 193 -13.87 -0.77 -9.66
CA GLN A 193 -15.14 -0.05 -9.54
C GLN A 193 -15.06 1.08 -8.49
N ALA A 194 -13.94 1.77 -8.40
CA ALA A 194 -13.74 2.87 -7.46
C ALA A 194 -14.86 3.92 -7.54
N VAL A 195 -15.36 4.34 -6.38
CA VAL A 195 -16.37 5.38 -6.28
C VAL A 195 -15.71 6.70 -5.86
N ALA A 196 -15.94 7.76 -6.63
CA ALA A 196 -15.34 9.07 -6.36
C ALA A 196 -15.70 9.58 -4.95
N ASN A 197 -14.73 10.21 -4.31
CA ASN A 197 -14.79 10.75 -2.94
C ASN A 197 -14.82 9.70 -1.82
N SER A 198 -14.55 8.42 -2.10
CA SER A 198 -14.13 7.50 -1.02
C SER A 198 -12.79 7.96 -0.48
N GLU A 199 -12.65 7.98 0.85
CA GLU A 199 -11.48 8.52 1.53
C GLU A 199 -10.97 7.56 2.60
N LEU A 200 -9.68 7.25 2.55
CA LEU A 200 -8.97 6.46 3.54
C LEU A 200 -7.84 7.32 4.14
N ILE A 201 -7.76 7.38 5.46
CA ILE A 201 -6.59 7.90 6.16
C ILE A 201 -5.93 6.71 6.86
N ILE A 202 -4.61 6.55 6.67
CA ILE A 202 -3.86 5.42 7.21
C ILE A 202 -2.57 5.90 7.87
N ASP A 203 -2.18 5.20 8.95
CA ASP A 203 -1.03 5.57 9.77
C ASP A 203 -0.46 4.37 10.54
N ASP A 204 0.77 4.51 11.03
CA ASP A 204 1.43 3.61 11.98
C ASP A 204 1.37 2.13 11.56
N LEU A 205 1.81 1.82 10.33
CA LEU A 205 1.95 0.43 9.90
C LEU A 205 3.10 -0.25 10.64
N GLU A 206 2.88 -1.48 11.11
CA GLU A 206 3.88 -2.25 11.83
C GLU A 206 3.80 -3.73 11.45
N LEU A 207 4.95 -4.33 11.14
CA LEU A 207 5.09 -5.77 10.98
C LEU A 207 5.37 -6.40 12.34
N VAL A 208 4.49 -7.31 12.76
CA VAL A 208 4.55 -7.97 14.07
C VAL A 208 5.25 -9.31 13.94
N TYR A 209 6.14 -9.61 14.89
CA TYR A 209 6.91 -10.85 14.95
C TYR A 209 6.67 -11.55 16.28
N SER A 210 6.42 -12.85 16.26
CA SER A 210 6.35 -13.63 17.48
C SER A 210 7.69 -13.60 18.20
N THR A 211 7.67 -13.29 19.48
CA THR A 211 8.78 -13.58 20.35
C THR A 211 8.83 -15.10 20.51
N THR A 212 9.78 -15.80 19.86
CA THR A 212 10.06 -17.18 20.20
C THR A 212 10.49 -17.21 21.67
N SER A 213 9.57 -17.60 22.55
CA SER A 213 9.92 -18.01 23.91
C SER A 213 10.81 -19.22 23.75
N SER A 214 12.13 -19.05 23.94
CA SER A 214 13.05 -20.17 24.10
C SER A 214 12.57 -20.96 25.32
N MET A 215 11.80 -22.03 25.13
CA MET A 215 11.65 -23.05 26.14
C MET A 215 13.04 -23.65 26.33
N SER A 216 13.71 -23.25 27.39
CA SER A 216 14.84 -24.01 27.92
C SER A 216 14.30 -25.35 28.42
N LEU A 217 14.68 -26.42 27.73
CA LEU A 217 14.57 -27.81 28.23
C LEU A 217 15.54 -27.99 29.38
#